data_81ad2df6b1e0d94bd62fc201222614b0
#
_entry.id   81ad2df6b1e0d94bd62fc201222614b0
#
_cell.length_a   1.000
_cell.length_b   1.000
_cell.length_c   1.000
_cell.angle_alpha   90.00
_cell.angle_beta   90.00
_cell.angle_gamma   90.00
#
_symmetry.space_group_name_H-M   'P 1'
#
loop_
_entity.id
_entity.type
_entity.pdbx_description
1 polymer ?
#
loop_
_entity_poly.entity_id
_entity_poly.type
_entity_poly.pdbx_seq_one_letter_code
_entity_poly.pdbx_strand_id
1 'polypeptide(L)'
;MPDRDGRHNTTTQRTRGGIPEAVTLSVIETAGARVLTGHTGAVNSVAFSPDGARLSTASEDKTARVWNAATGELMHTLSGHEDAVFAAPFSPDGSKLATVSADLTPRLWNARTGACTNELTGHTVAVFGVAFSPNGRVLATTSYDETVRLWDTAAGASVHVLEGHSDIVYGAAFSPDGRLLATASGDGTTRLWNVGTGACVRVLTGHTGIVSAVAFSPDGALIATASFDGTARLWEVATGNCLRILNGHADTVWSVAFSPAERVVATASEDATARIWDASSGALIRTLEGHTDSAFVVAYSPDGRLIATASSDTTVRMWESAAGKCTRTLEGHTGAVSSVAFSPADRQLATASTDETARIWAL
;
A
#
# COMPACT_ATOMS: atom_id res chain seq x y z
N MET A 1 -18.22 70.11 -3.34
CA MET A 1 -19.13 70.54 -4.42
C MET A 1 -18.82 69.72 -5.68
N PRO A 2 -19.82 69.45 -6.41
CA PRO A 2 -20.83 68.40 -6.30
C PRO A 2 -20.69 67.44 -7.50
N ASP A 3 -21.36 66.46 -7.77
CA ASP A 3 -22.71 65.95 -7.51
C ASP A 3 -23.06 64.86 -8.51
N ARG A 4 -23.94 63.97 -8.09
CA ARG A 4 -25.04 63.34 -8.85
C ARG A 4 -24.71 62.22 -9.83
N ASP A 5 -25.38 61.19 -9.92
CA ASP A 5 -26.70 60.57 -9.58
C ASP A 5 -26.62 59.17 -10.24
N GLY A 6 -26.92 58.10 -9.66
CA GLY A 6 -28.23 57.58 -9.32
C GLY A 6 -28.92 56.92 -10.50
N ARG A 7 -29.09 55.63 -10.46
CA ARG A 7 -30.36 54.92 -10.62
C ARG A 7 -30.21 53.38 -10.62
N HIS A 8 -30.96 52.81 -9.73
CA HIS A 8 -31.34 51.41 -9.72
C HIS A 8 -31.99 50.97 -11.04
N ASN A 9 -31.67 49.78 -11.47
CA ASN A 9 -32.62 49.02 -12.26
C ASN A 9 -32.58 47.52 -11.81
N THR A 10 -33.54 47.16 -10.98
CA THR A 10 -33.86 45.77 -10.64
C THR A 10 -34.60 45.14 -11.81
N THR A 11 -34.00 44.13 -12.38
CA THR A 11 -34.73 43.21 -13.26
C THR A 11 -34.63 41.80 -12.69
N THR A 12 -35.75 41.40 -12.09
CA THR A 12 -36.01 40.03 -11.65
C THR A 12 -36.13 39.13 -12.89
N GLN A 13 -35.18 38.24 -13.08
CA GLN A 13 -35.36 37.08 -13.95
C GLN A 13 -35.43 35.80 -13.09
N ARG A 14 -36.52 35.08 -13.23
CA ARG A 14 -36.77 33.76 -12.70
C ARG A 14 -35.77 32.78 -13.35
N THR A 15 -34.88 32.19 -12.57
CA THR A 15 -34.05 31.08 -12.99
C THR A 15 -34.81 29.76 -12.89
N ARG A 16 -34.95 29.09 -14.02
CA ARG A 16 -35.29 27.67 -14.13
C ARG A 16 -34.17 26.84 -13.52
N GLY A 17 -34.55 25.71 -12.87
CA GLY A 17 -33.67 24.80 -12.18
C GLY A 17 -32.48 24.36 -13.05
N GLY A 18 -31.31 24.75 -12.61
CA GLY A 18 -30.03 24.24 -13.10
C GLY A 18 -29.61 23.04 -12.26
N ILE A 19 -29.24 21.99 -12.94
CA ILE A 19 -28.49 20.85 -12.41
C ILE A 19 -27.22 21.42 -11.74
N PRO A 20 -26.82 20.97 -10.55
CA PRO A 20 -25.57 21.45 -9.96
C PRO A 20 -24.42 21.08 -10.88
N GLU A 21 -23.61 22.06 -11.26
CA GLU A 21 -22.36 21.86 -12.01
C GLU A 21 -21.52 20.83 -11.28
N ALA A 22 -21.12 19.80 -12.01
CA ALA A 22 -20.12 18.85 -11.54
C ALA A 22 -18.87 19.66 -11.14
N VAL A 23 -18.47 19.57 -9.88
CA VAL A 23 -17.20 20.15 -9.41
C VAL A 23 -16.09 19.47 -10.19
N THR A 24 -15.58 20.14 -11.20
CA THR A 24 -14.41 19.70 -11.94
C THR A 24 -13.22 19.87 -11.01
N LEU A 25 -12.80 18.78 -10.36
CA LEU A 25 -11.58 18.76 -9.57
C LEU A 25 -10.40 19.06 -10.51
N SER A 26 -9.78 20.20 -10.33
CA SER A 26 -8.67 20.65 -11.16
C SER A 26 -7.41 19.83 -10.89
N VAL A 27 -6.77 19.36 -11.92
CA VAL A 27 -5.43 18.75 -11.86
C VAL A 27 -4.42 19.89 -11.72
N ILE A 28 -3.66 19.89 -10.62
CA ILE A 28 -2.58 20.87 -10.38
C ILE A 28 -1.25 20.18 -10.67
N GLU A 29 -0.54 20.62 -11.69
CA GLU A 29 0.84 20.18 -11.95
C GLU A 29 1.83 21.07 -11.19
N THR A 30 2.55 20.47 -10.23
CA THR A 30 3.65 21.14 -9.52
C THR A 30 4.92 20.32 -9.69
N ALA A 31 5.97 20.95 -10.21
CA ALA A 31 7.34 20.40 -10.33
C ALA A 31 7.42 18.96 -10.89
N GLY A 32 6.61 18.61 -11.91
CA GLY A 32 6.62 17.30 -12.56
C GLY A 32 5.73 16.24 -11.87
N ALA A 33 4.90 16.65 -10.91
CA ALA A 33 3.90 15.80 -10.28
C ALA A 33 2.48 16.22 -10.65
N ARG A 34 1.62 15.22 -10.85
CA ARG A 34 0.17 15.41 -10.91
C ARG A 34 -0.41 15.18 -9.53
N VAL A 35 -1.05 16.21 -8.96
CA VAL A 35 -1.64 16.16 -7.62
C VAL A 35 -3.09 15.70 -7.73
N LEU A 36 -3.44 14.66 -7.00
CA LEU A 36 -4.80 14.10 -6.91
C LEU A 36 -5.44 14.64 -5.63
N THR A 37 -6.38 15.55 -5.80
CA THR A 37 -7.06 16.23 -4.69
C THR A 37 -8.50 15.77 -4.54
N GLY A 38 -9.06 15.98 -3.35
CA GLY A 38 -10.48 15.74 -3.08
C GLY A 38 -10.75 14.79 -1.91
N HIS A 39 -9.78 13.99 -1.47
CA HIS A 39 -9.88 13.36 -0.15
C HIS A 39 -9.90 14.46 0.93
N THR A 40 -10.59 14.20 2.03
CA THR A 40 -10.76 15.09 3.18
C THR A 40 -10.19 14.50 4.46
N GLY A 41 -9.37 13.50 4.32
CA GLY A 41 -8.60 12.84 5.38
C GLY A 41 -7.33 12.26 4.79
N ALA A 42 -6.39 11.87 5.66
CA ALA A 42 -5.11 11.28 5.26
C ALA A 42 -5.28 10.19 4.20
N VAL A 43 -4.43 10.20 3.17
CA VAL A 43 -4.40 9.13 2.18
C VAL A 43 -3.41 8.07 2.64
N ASN A 44 -3.93 6.89 2.99
CA ASN A 44 -3.16 5.82 3.61
C ASN A 44 -2.40 4.96 2.60
N SER A 45 -2.97 4.73 1.41
CA SER A 45 -2.34 3.89 0.40
C SER A 45 -2.66 4.31 -1.03
N VAL A 46 -1.74 3.93 -1.94
CA VAL A 46 -1.92 4.02 -3.39
C VAL A 46 -1.56 2.69 -4.05
N ALA A 47 -2.27 2.33 -5.13
CA ALA A 47 -1.93 1.17 -5.94
C ALA A 47 -2.30 1.41 -7.41
N PHE A 48 -1.40 1.06 -8.33
CA PHE A 48 -1.72 1.04 -9.75
C PHE A 48 -2.51 -0.22 -10.14
N SER A 49 -3.37 -0.10 -11.13
CA SER A 49 -3.91 -1.27 -11.81
C SER A 49 -2.79 -1.99 -12.58
N PRO A 50 -2.92 -3.30 -12.84
CA PRO A 50 -1.87 -4.08 -13.52
C PRO A 50 -1.50 -3.57 -14.92
N ASP A 51 -2.41 -2.88 -15.60
CA ASP A 51 -2.19 -2.22 -16.89
C ASP A 51 -1.58 -0.81 -16.77
N GLY A 52 -1.38 -0.30 -15.53
CA GLY A 52 -0.88 1.04 -15.24
C GLY A 52 -1.88 2.17 -15.57
N ALA A 53 -3.05 1.86 -16.13
CA ALA A 53 -3.98 2.88 -16.62
C ALA A 53 -4.77 3.59 -15.50
N ARG A 54 -4.90 2.96 -14.35
CA ARG A 54 -5.68 3.47 -13.21
C ARG A 54 -4.84 3.46 -11.94
N LEU A 55 -5.16 4.36 -11.04
CA LEU A 55 -4.63 4.40 -9.68
C LEU A 55 -5.78 4.32 -8.70
N SER A 56 -5.63 3.58 -7.63
CA SER A 56 -6.52 3.63 -6.46
C SER A 56 -5.86 4.35 -5.30
N THR A 57 -6.68 5.01 -4.50
CA THR A 57 -6.29 5.62 -3.22
C THR A 57 -7.25 5.19 -2.14
N ALA A 58 -6.76 4.99 -0.91
CA ALA A 58 -7.57 4.73 0.28
C ALA A 58 -7.32 5.80 1.32
N SER A 59 -8.37 6.27 2.02
CA SER A 59 -8.27 7.43 2.90
C SER A 59 -9.06 7.26 4.20
N GLU A 60 -8.61 8.03 5.20
CA GLU A 60 -9.33 8.21 6.46
C GLU A 60 -10.69 8.91 6.30
N ASP A 61 -10.96 9.52 5.14
CA ASP A 61 -12.27 10.09 4.80
C ASP A 61 -13.36 9.03 4.55
N LYS A 62 -13.07 7.76 4.85
CA LYS A 62 -13.96 6.59 4.70
C LYS A 62 -14.23 6.21 3.25
N THR A 63 -13.45 6.73 2.32
CA THR A 63 -13.58 6.42 0.90
C THR A 63 -12.30 5.83 0.32
N ALA A 64 -12.46 5.05 -0.73
CA ALA A 64 -11.40 4.82 -1.69
C ALA A 64 -11.77 5.50 -3.00
N ARG A 65 -10.78 5.88 -3.80
CA ARG A 65 -11.02 6.53 -5.10
C ARG A 65 -10.24 5.85 -6.20
N VAL A 66 -10.78 5.91 -7.40
CA VAL A 66 -10.14 5.40 -8.61
C VAL A 66 -9.91 6.57 -9.55
N TRP A 67 -8.69 6.71 -10.01
CA TRP A 67 -8.23 7.80 -10.85
C TRP A 67 -7.70 7.27 -12.18
N ASN A 68 -7.85 8.05 -13.24
CA ASN A 68 -7.13 7.83 -14.49
C ASN A 68 -5.66 8.21 -14.26
N ALA A 69 -4.73 7.28 -14.40
CA ALA A 69 -3.32 7.52 -14.09
C ALA A 69 -2.65 8.51 -15.08
N ALA A 70 -3.12 8.54 -16.34
CA ALA A 70 -2.56 9.42 -17.36
C ALA A 70 -3.05 10.86 -17.24
N THR A 71 -4.33 11.09 -16.83
CA THR A 71 -4.91 12.43 -16.76
C THR A 71 -5.02 12.96 -15.33
N GLY A 72 -5.05 12.08 -14.31
CA GLY A 72 -5.34 12.42 -12.92
C GLY A 72 -6.82 12.67 -12.63
N GLU A 73 -7.70 12.43 -13.61
CA GLU A 73 -9.15 12.59 -13.43
C GLU A 73 -9.72 11.54 -12.50
N LEU A 74 -10.60 11.96 -11.60
CA LEU A 74 -11.36 11.07 -10.74
C LEU A 74 -12.38 10.28 -11.58
N MET A 75 -12.25 8.96 -11.57
CA MET A 75 -13.18 8.06 -12.26
C MET A 75 -14.32 7.61 -11.36
N HIS A 76 -13.98 7.19 -10.12
CA HIS A 76 -14.96 6.67 -9.16
C HIS A 76 -14.59 7.08 -7.74
N THR A 77 -15.61 7.37 -6.92
CA THR A 77 -15.51 7.39 -5.46
C THR A 77 -16.22 6.14 -4.94
N LEU A 78 -15.48 5.29 -4.24
CA LEU A 78 -15.96 4.05 -3.64
C LEU A 78 -16.43 4.36 -2.22
N SER A 79 -17.72 4.64 -2.08
CA SER A 79 -18.35 5.04 -0.83
C SER A 79 -19.15 3.88 -0.23
N GLY A 80 -19.23 3.84 1.10
CA GLY A 80 -19.99 2.82 1.83
C GLY A 80 -19.28 2.33 3.08
N HIS A 81 -17.97 2.55 3.22
CA HIS A 81 -17.29 2.34 4.49
C HIS A 81 -17.75 3.36 5.53
N GLU A 82 -17.86 2.90 6.77
CA GLU A 82 -18.29 3.72 7.92
C GLU A 82 -17.12 4.27 8.73
N ASP A 83 -15.88 3.85 8.39
CA ASP A 83 -14.66 4.29 9.04
C ASP A 83 -13.47 4.29 8.06
N ALA A 84 -12.28 4.73 8.53
CA ALA A 84 -11.06 4.87 7.76
C ALA A 84 -10.77 3.66 6.84
N VAL A 85 -10.43 3.93 5.58
CA VAL A 85 -9.99 2.91 4.62
C VAL A 85 -8.47 2.89 4.59
N PHE A 86 -7.88 1.72 4.84
CA PHE A 86 -6.43 1.58 4.94
C PHE A 86 -5.75 1.20 3.63
N ALA A 87 -6.40 0.36 2.81
CA ALA A 87 -5.83 -0.09 1.55
C ALA A 87 -6.90 -0.35 0.48
N ALA A 88 -6.50 -0.22 -0.80
CA ALA A 88 -7.39 -0.40 -1.95
C ALA A 88 -6.65 -1.03 -3.16
N PRO A 89 -6.04 -2.24 -3.06
CA PRO A 89 -5.34 -2.88 -4.17
C PRO A 89 -6.29 -3.35 -5.26
N PHE A 90 -5.78 -3.36 -6.50
CA PHE A 90 -6.43 -4.03 -7.62
C PHE A 90 -6.17 -5.55 -7.61
N SER A 91 -7.11 -6.32 -8.15
CA SER A 91 -6.86 -7.73 -8.49
C SER A 91 -5.83 -7.84 -9.63
N PRO A 92 -5.11 -8.98 -9.75
CA PRO A 92 -4.06 -9.16 -10.78
C PRO A 92 -4.54 -9.02 -12.22
N ASP A 93 -5.84 -9.23 -12.48
CA ASP A 93 -6.47 -9.00 -13.79
C ASP A 93 -7.03 -7.57 -13.97
N GLY A 94 -6.93 -6.74 -12.91
CA GLY A 94 -7.43 -5.36 -12.91
C GLY A 94 -8.95 -5.22 -12.93
N SER A 95 -9.71 -6.32 -12.83
CA SER A 95 -11.17 -6.29 -12.91
C SER A 95 -11.85 -5.87 -11.61
N LYS A 96 -11.19 -6.08 -10.48
CA LYS A 96 -11.70 -5.81 -9.13
C LYS A 96 -10.78 -4.91 -8.34
N LEU A 97 -11.34 -4.30 -7.31
CA LEU A 97 -10.63 -3.68 -6.19
C LEU A 97 -11.11 -4.36 -4.90
N ALA A 98 -10.21 -4.46 -3.94
CA ALA A 98 -10.57 -4.79 -2.57
C ALA A 98 -10.25 -3.61 -1.67
N THR A 99 -11.13 -3.29 -0.73
CA THR A 99 -10.87 -2.29 0.31
C THR A 99 -10.94 -2.92 1.68
N VAL A 100 -10.08 -2.47 2.59
CA VAL A 100 -10.10 -2.85 4.01
C VAL A 100 -10.19 -1.60 4.86
N SER A 101 -10.92 -1.71 5.97
CA SER A 101 -11.32 -0.55 6.77
C SER A 101 -11.37 -0.88 8.26
N ALA A 102 -11.31 0.18 9.06
CA ALA A 102 -11.58 0.13 10.48
C ALA A 102 -13.05 -0.25 10.79
N ASP A 103 -13.96 -0.19 9.81
CA ASP A 103 -15.38 -0.58 9.94
C ASP A 103 -15.61 -2.10 9.94
N LEU A 104 -14.55 -2.93 10.06
CA LEU A 104 -14.56 -4.38 10.17
C LEU A 104 -14.95 -5.13 8.88
N THR A 105 -15.35 -4.44 7.83
CA THR A 105 -15.97 -5.04 6.64
C THR A 105 -15.13 -4.79 5.39
N PRO A 106 -14.26 -5.71 4.98
CA PRO A 106 -13.63 -5.62 3.66
C PRO A 106 -14.69 -5.63 2.57
N ARG A 107 -14.45 -4.91 1.48
CA ARG A 107 -15.36 -4.83 0.33
C ARG A 107 -14.66 -5.16 -0.97
N LEU A 108 -15.40 -5.80 -1.86
CA LEU A 108 -14.99 -6.01 -3.25
C LEU A 108 -15.80 -5.07 -4.15
N TRP A 109 -15.11 -4.48 -5.11
CA TRP A 109 -15.67 -3.51 -6.05
C TRP A 109 -15.35 -3.92 -7.48
N ASN A 110 -16.27 -3.65 -8.37
CA ASN A 110 -15.99 -3.72 -9.81
C ASN A 110 -15.14 -2.51 -10.20
N ALA A 111 -13.91 -2.74 -10.63
CA ALA A 111 -12.95 -1.67 -10.91
C ALA A 111 -13.31 -0.78 -12.10
N ARG A 112 -14.21 -1.23 -12.99
CA ARG A 112 -14.65 -0.47 -14.16
C ARG A 112 -15.85 0.43 -13.86
N THR A 113 -16.74 -0.01 -12.97
CA THR A 113 -18.00 0.71 -12.68
C THR A 113 -18.01 1.41 -11.34
N GLY A 114 -17.05 1.10 -10.43
CA GLY A 114 -17.02 1.58 -9.06
C GLY A 114 -18.11 0.96 -8.17
N ALA A 115 -18.90 0.00 -8.65
CA ALA A 115 -19.96 -0.62 -7.88
C ALA A 115 -19.41 -1.61 -6.86
N CYS A 116 -19.89 -1.55 -5.61
CA CYS A 116 -19.63 -2.57 -4.59
C CYS A 116 -20.32 -3.88 -5.03
N THR A 117 -19.55 -4.97 -5.13
CA THR A 117 -20.05 -6.28 -5.51
C THR A 117 -20.30 -7.19 -4.32
N ASN A 118 -19.48 -7.06 -3.29
CA ASN A 118 -19.57 -7.90 -2.09
C ASN A 118 -19.10 -7.14 -0.85
N GLU A 119 -19.81 -7.31 0.25
CA GLU A 119 -19.38 -6.98 1.60
C GLU A 119 -18.93 -8.27 2.29
N LEU A 120 -17.68 -8.31 2.77
CA LEU A 120 -17.05 -9.51 3.31
C LEU A 120 -17.17 -9.49 4.85
N THR A 121 -18.30 -9.93 5.35
CA THR A 121 -18.61 -9.88 6.78
C THR A 121 -17.98 -11.05 7.54
N GLY A 122 -17.44 -10.77 8.74
CA GLY A 122 -16.92 -11.82 9.60
C GLY A 122 -15.80 -11.40 10.55
N HIS A 123 -14.95 -10.45 10.19
CA HIS A 123 -14.00 -9.87 11.13
C HIS A 123 -14.73 -9.12 12.26
N THR A 124 -14.16 -9.14 13.46
CA THR A 124 -14.77 -8.57 14.66
C THR A 124 -14.08 -7.31 15.17
N VAL A 125 -12.92 -6.99 14.58
CA VAL A 125 -12.16 -5.76 14.84
C VAL A 125 -11.63 -5.23 13.49
N ALA A 126 -11.04 -4.03 13.47
CA ALA A 126 -10.50 -3.35 12.30
C ALA A 126 -9.68 -4.28 11.39
N VAL A 127 -9.88 -4.16 10.09
CA VAL A 127 -9.17 -4.93 9.06
C VAL A 127 -8.09 -4.04 8.45
N PHE A 128 -6.84 -4.46 8.61
CA PHE A 128 -5.70 -3.63 8.27
C PHE A 128 -5.02 -4.01 6.95
N GLY A 129 -4.72 -5.28 6.76
CA GLY A 129 -4.00 -5.75 5.57
C GLY A 129 -4.90 -6.48 4.59
N VAL A 130 -4.52 -6.43 3.33
CA VAL A 130 -5.23 -7.09 2.24
C VAL A 130 -4.27 -7.51 1.13
N ALA A 131 -4.45 -8.72 0.62
CA ALA A 131 -3.69 -9.21 -0.53
C ALA A 131 -4.56 -10.09 -1.43
N PHE A 132 -4.43 -9.92 -2.74
CA PHE A 132 -4.97 -10.87 -3.72
C PHE A 132 -3.99 -12.01 -3.97
N SER A 133 -4.48 -13.22 -4.13
CA SER A 133 -3.68 -14.31 -4.69
C SER A 133 -3.24 -13.98 -6.12
N PRO A 134 -2.11 -14.52 -6.62
CA PRO A 134 -1.61 -14.21 -7.96
C PRO A 134 -2.59 -14.52 -9.10
N ASN A 135 -3.50 -15.47 -8.90
CA ASN A 135 -4.55 -15.79 -9.86
C ASN A 135 -5.85 -14.99 -9.65
N GLY A 136 -5.89 -14.08 -8.66
CA GLY A 136 -7.03 -13.23 -8.34
C GLY A 136 -8.25 -13.93 -7.74
N ARG A 137 -8.20 -15.24 -7.50
CA ARG A 137 -9.36 -16.01 -7.02
C ARG A 137 -9.59 -15.96 -5.53
N VAL A 138 -8.53 -15.74 -4.76
CA VAL A 138 -8.59 -15.65 -3.30
C VAL A 138 -8.12 -14.28 -2.86
N LEU A 139 -8.83 -13.69 -1.92
CA LEU A 139 -8.41 -12.51 -1.19
C LEU A 139 -8.06 -12.93 0.24
N ALA A 140 -6.94 -12.46 0.76
CA ALA A 140 -6.59 -12.54 2.17
C ALA A 140 -6.81 -11.19 2.83
N THR A 141 -7.42 -11.18 4.02
CA THR A 141 -7.56 -10.00 4.86
C THR A 141 -7.02 -10.28 6.24
N THR A 142 -6.28 -9.34 6.82
CA THR A 142 -5.70 -9.44 8.17
C THR A 142 -6.32 -8.43 9.10
N SER A 143 -6.50 -8.78 10.35
CA SER A 143 -7.26 -7.97 11.30
C SER A 143 -6.61 -7.87 12.68
N TYR A 144 -7.07 -6.88 13.42
CA TYR A 144 -6.81 -6.69 14.84
C TYR A 144 -7.53 -7.76 15.70
N ASP A 145 -8.46 -8.55 15.11
CA ASP A 145 -9.08 -9.72 15.77
C ASP A 145 -8.16 -10.95 15.83
N GLU A 146 -6.88 -10.80 15.53
CA GLU A 146 -5.83 -11.83 15.55
C GLU A 146 -6.02 -12.91 14.47
N THR A 147 -7.03 -12.75 13.60
CA THR A 147 -7.32 -13.72 12.54
C THR A 147 -6.94 -13.20 11.15
N VAL A 148 -6.76 -14.15 10.25
CA VAL A 148 -6.71 -13.90 8.81
C VAL A 148 -7.87 -14.61 8.15
N ARG A 149 -8.55 -13.98 7.22
CA ARG A 149 -9.64 -14.62 6.47
C ARG A 149 -9.27 -14.71 4.99
N LEU A 150 -9.59 -15.88 4.44
CA LEU A 150 -9.50 -16.11 3.00
C LEU A 150 -10.91 -16.08 2.41
N TRP A 151 -11.06 -15.35 1.31
CA TRP A 151 -12.34 -15.12 0.64
C TRP A 151 -12.26 -15.55 -0.82
N ASP A 152 -13.27 -16.22 -1.31
CA ASP A 152 -13.47 -16.41 -2.75
C ASP A 152 -13.89 -15.07 -3.38
N THR A 153 -13.13 -14.56 -4.32
CA THR A 153 -13.36 -13.22 -4.89
C THR A 153 -14.55 -13.17 -5.86
N ALA A 154 -15.04 -14.30 -6.34
CA ALA A 154 -16.19 -14.35 -7.22
C ALA A 154 -17.49 -14.42 -6.41
N ALA A 155 -17.52 -15.28 -5.39
CA ALA A 155 -18.70 -15.47 -4.55
C ALA A 155 -18.79 -14.45 -3.39
N GLY A 156 -17.65 -13.85 -2.97
CA GLY A 156 -17.56 -13.05 -1.73
C GLY A 156 -17.70 -13.90 -0.46
N ALA A 157 -17.54 -15.21 -0.57
CA ALA A 157 -17.71 -16.13 0.54
C ALA A 157 -16.40 -16.35 1.30
N SER A 158 -16.48 -16.46 2.63
CA SER A 158 -15.34 -16.89 3.45
C SER A 158 -15.01 -18.36 3.15
N VAL A 159 -13.76 -18.61 2.73
CA VAL A 159 -13.24 -19.96 2.44
C VAL A 159 -12.60 -20.56 3.67
N HIS A 160 -11.76 -19.79 4.35
CA HIS A 160 -11.08 -20.20 5.57
C HIS A 160 -10.96 -19.03 6.55
N VAL A 161 -11.01 -19.36 7.85
CA VAL A 161 -10.56 -18.49 8.94
C VAL A 161 -9.26 -19.11 9.48
N LEU A 162 -8.17 -18.36 9.41
CA LEU A 162 -6.85 -18.80 9.83
C LEU A 162 -6.62 -18.28 11.25
N GLU A 163 -6.72 -19.19 12.22
CA GLU A 163 -6.57 -18.90 13.64
C GLU A 163 -5.21 -19.40 14.15
N GLY A 164 -4.64 -18.68 15.13
CA GLY A 164 -3.42 -19.12 15.80
C GLY A 164 -2.44 -18.02 16.13
N HIS A 165 -2.47 -16.86 15.47
CA HIS A 165 -1.81 -15.67 15.99
C HIS A 165 -2.46 -15.27 17.32
N SER A 166 -1.68 -14.68 18.21
CA SER A 166 -2.13 -14.25 19.55
C SER A 166 -2.03 -12.73 19.73
N ASP A 167 -1.89 -12.01 18.62
CA ASP A 167 -1.89 -10.55 18.56
C ASP A 167 -2.24 -10.13 17.12
N ILE A 168 -2.46 -8.84 16.92
CA ILE A 168 -2.79 -8.18 15.66
C ILE A 168 -2.00 -8.76 14.48
N VAL A 169 -2.68 -9.04 13.38
CA VAL A 169 -2.01 -9.43 12.12
C VAL A 169 -1.90 -8.22 11.21
N TYR A 170 -0.68 -7.71 11.05
CA TYR A 170 -0.40 -6.47 10.31
C TYR A 170 -0.39 -6.64 8.80
N GLY A 171 0.12 -7.75 8.30
CA GLY A 171 0.28 -7.92 6.86
C GLY A 171 0.24 -9.37 6.40
N ALA A 172 -0.03 -9.53 5.11
CA ALA A 172 -0.03 -10.83 4.46
C ALA A 172 0.54 -10.74 3.05
N ALA A 173 1.24 -11.80 2.64
CA ALA A 173 1.76 -11.95 1.29
C ALA A 173 1.51 -13.36 0.77
N PHE A 174 1.03 -13.48 -0.47
CA PHE A 174 0.95 -14.78 -1.13
C PHE A 174 2.30 -15.17 -1.74
N SER A 175 2.60 -16.47 -1.74
CA SER A 175 3.69 -17.01 -2.55
C SER A 175 3.41 -16.78 -4.05
N PRO A 176 4.44 -16.67 -4.91
CA PRO A 176 4.25 -16.43 -6.34
C PRO A 176 3.40 -17.48 -7.05
N ASP A 177 3.38 -18.72 -6.56
CA ASP A 177 2.52 -19.81 -7.07
C ASP A 177 1.10 -19.80 -6.46
N GLY A 178 0.84 -18.92 -5.49
CA GLY A 178 -0.44 -18.76 -4.80
C GLY A 178 -0.84 -19.91 -3.87
N ARG A 179 0.08 -20.85 -3.57
CA ARG A 179 -0.21 -22.01 -2.72
C ARG A 179 -0.06 -21.72 -1.24
N LEU A 180 0.81 -20.78 -0.89
CA LEU A 180 1.08 -20.39 0.48
C LEU A 180 0.70 -18.92 0.70
N LEU A 181 0.31 -18.63 1.94
CA LEU A 181 0.18 -17.28 2.47
C LEU A 181 1.12 -17.15 3.66
N ALA A 182 1.90 -16.07 3.69
CA ALA A 182 2.66 -15.67 4.87
C ALA A 182 1.96 -14.51 5.57
N THR A 183 1.90 -14.54 6.90
CA THR A 183 1.26 -13.49 7.71
C THR A 183 2.21 -13.01 8.80
N ALA A 184 2.27 -11.69 8.99
CA ALA A 184 3.11 -11.01 9.96
C ALA A 184 2.27 -10.49 11.13
N SER A 185 2.69 -10.75 12.38
CA SER A 185 1.87 -10.42 13.55
C SER A 185 2.64 -9.71 14.66
N GLY A 186 1.87 -9.01 15.50
CA GLY A 186 2.30 -8.41 16.76
C GLY A 186 2.82 -9.43 17.77
N ASP A 187 2.43 -10.70 17.63
CA ASP A 187 2.91 -11.80 18.47
C ASP A 187 4.40 -12.16 18.25
N GLY A 188 5.09 -11.42 17.38
CA GLY A 188 6.51 -11.63 17.06
C GLY A 188 6.74 -12.80 16.11
N THR A 189 5.70 -13.41 15.57
CA THR A 189 5.81 -14.55 14.67
C THR A 189 5.33 -14.22 13.25
N THR A 190 5.83 -15.01 12.31
CA THR A 190 5.28 -15.09 10.95
C THR A 190 4.75 -16.50 10.77
N ARG A 191 3.54 -16.65 10.25
CA ARG A 191 2.95 -17.97 9.96
C ARG A 191 2.81 -18.20 8.48
N LEU A 192 3.05 -19.43 8.07
CA LEU A 192 2.81 -19.91 6.73
C LEU A 192 1.59 -20.80 6.70
N TRP A 193 0.67 -20.49 5.80
CA TRP A 193 -0.60 -21.18 5.66
C TRP A 193 -0.73 -21.79 4.27
N ASN A 194 -1.25 -23.00 4.19
CA ASN A 194 -1.67 -23.57 2.92
C ASN A 194 -3.01 -22.95 2.51
N VAL A 195 -3.03 -22.26 1.37
CA VAL A 195 -4.21 -21.51 0.91
C VAL A 195 -5.41 -22.41 0.61
N GLY A 196 -5.14 -23.62 0.09
CA GLY A 196 -6.21 -24.56 -0.29
C GLY A 196 -6.88 -25.25 0.90
N THR A 197 -6.15 -25.45 2.02
CA THR A 197 -6.65 -26.18 3.19
C THR A 197 -6.88 -25.30 4.42
N GLY A 198 -6.35 -24.06 4.43
CA GLY A 198 -6.34 -23.18 5.60
C GLY A 198 -5.39 -23.62 6.71
N ALA A 199 -4.65 -24.72 6.54
CA ALA A 199 -3.78 -25.25 7.58
C ALA A 199 -2.51 -24.40 7.76
N CYS A 200 -2.12 -24.13 9.02
CA CYS A 200 -0.82 -23.56 9.35
C CYS A 200 0.26 -24.64 9.12
N VAL A 201 1.14 -24.41 8.16
CA VAL A 201 2.21 -25.36 7.80
C VAL A 201 3.54 -25.06 8.50
N ARG A 202 3.74 -23.81 8.92
CA ARG A 202 4.95 -23.35 9.62
C ARG A 202 4.65 -22.18 10.52
N VAL A 203 5.41 -22.09 11.63
CA VAL A 203 5.50 -20.90 12.46
C VAL A 203 6.97 -20.48 12.49
N LEU A 204 7.27 -19.27 11.98
CA LEU A 204 8.61 -18.71 11.95
C LEU A 204 8.80 -17.89 13.21
N THR A 205 9.63 -18.41 14.11
CA THR A 205 9.89 -17.80 15.42
C THR A 205 11.31 -17.28 15.51
N GLY A 206 11.49 -16.16 16.21
CA GLY A 206 12.84 -15.62 16.43
C GLY A 206 12.88 -14.10 16.56
N HIS A 207 11.98 -13.35 15.94
CA HIS A 207 11.83 -11.93 16.26
C HIS A 207 11.42 -11.75 17.72
N THR A 208 11.92 -10.68 18.34
CA THR A 208 11.62 -10.33 19.74
C THR A 208 10.69 -9.11 19.85
N GLY A 209 10.28 -8.56 18.75
CA GLY A 209 9.29 -7.49 18.60
C GLY A 209 8.25 -7.82 17.54
N ILE A 210 7.30 -6.94 17.38
CA ILE A 210 6.23 -7.01 16.37
C ILE A 210 6.86 -7.28 15.00
N VAL A 211 6.28 -8.20 14.23
CA VAL A 211 6.61 -8.36 12.81
C VAL A 211 5.66 -7.47 12.00
N SER A 212 6.22 -6.41 11.42
CA SER A 212 5.45 -5.35 10.73
C SER A 212 5.15 -5.68 9.27
N ALA A 213 6.04 -6.40 8.61
CA ALA A 213 5.91 -6.70 7.18
C ALA A 213 6.49 -8.06 6.82
N VAL A 214 5.97 -8.63 5.74
CA VAL A 214 6.40 -9.90 5.18
C VAL A 214 6.37 -9.85 3.65
N ALA A 215 7.37 -10.43 3.00
CA ALA A 215 7.45 -10.54 1.55
C ALA A 215 8.03 -11.89 1.13
N PHE A 216 7.54 -12.46 0.02
CA PHE A 216 8.18 -13.60 -0.63
C PHE A 216 9.22 -13.14 -1.65
N SER A 217 10.28 -13.92 -1.82
CA SER A 217 11.18 -13.77 -2.96
C SER A 217 10.44 -14.11 -4.27
N PRO A 218 10.89 -13.55 -5.43
CA PRO A 218 10.26 -13.82 -6.71
C PRO A 218 10.22 -15.30 -7.12
N ASP A 219 11.19 -16.10 -6.67
CA ASP A 219 11.24 -17.56 -6.87
C ASP A 219 10.42 -18.34 -5.85
N GLY A 220 9.86 -17.68 -4.83
CA GLY A 220 9.10 -18.29 -3.76
C GLY A 220 9.90 -19.12 -2.77
N ALA A 221 11.23 -19.12 -2.86
CA ALA A 221 12.09 -19.94 -2.01
C ALA A 221 12.34 -19.33 -0.64
N LEU A 222 12.31 -18.00 -0.55
CA LEU A 222 12.60 -17.24 0.66
C LEU A 222 11.40 -16.38 1.09
N ILE A 223 11.37 -16.09 2.38
CA ILE A 223 10.55 -15.05 2.98
C ILE A 223 11.47 -14.04 3.66
N ALA A 224 11.18 -12.77 3.49
CA ALA A 224 11.76 -11.70 4.28
C ALA A 224 10.71 -11.14 5.24
N THR A 225 11.13 -10.86 6.47
CA THR A 225 10.30 -10.23 7.52
C THR A 225 11.00 -9.00 8.06
N ALA A 226 10.22 -7.96 8.38
CA ALA A 226 10.68 -6.75 9.05
C ALA A 226 10.09 -6.71 10.45
N SER A 227 10.83 -6.19 11.44
CA SER A 227 10.37 -6.20 12.83
C SER A 227 10.76 -4.94 13.60
N PHE A 228 9.95 -4.66 14.62
CA PHE A 228 10.21 -3.63 15.64
C PHE A 228 11.42 -3.95 16.51
N ASP A 229 11.99 -5.18 16.41
CA ASP A 229 13.24 -5.53 17.08
C ASP A 229 14.49 -4.91 16.41
N GLY A 230 14.30 -4.06 15.39
CA GLY A 230 15.38 -3.41 14.65
C GLY A 230 16.05 -4.32 13.61
N THR A 231 15.52 -5.52 13.38
CA THR A 231 16.08 -6.47 12.42
C THR A 231 15.09 -6.82 11.32
N ALA A 232 15.62 -7.24 10.17
CA ALA A 232 14.90 -8.04 9.22
C ALA A 232 15.48 -9.46 9.19
N ARG A 233 14.69 -10.45 8.78
CA ARG A 233 15.14 -11.84 8.73
C ARG A 233 14.77 -12.49 7.41
N LEU A 234 15.63 -13.42 6.96
CA LEU A 234 15.39 -14.25 5.80
C LEU A 234 15.16 -15.68 6.24
N TRP A 235 14.09 -16.26 5.75
CA TRP A 235 13.63 -17.59 6.11
C TRP A 235 13.52 -18.46 4.86
N GLU A 236 13.90 -19.72 4.97
CA GLU A 236 13.67 -20.70 3.92
C GLU A 236 12.24 -21.22 3.98
N VAL A 237 11.49 -21.08 2.90
CA VAL A 237 10.06 -21.47 2.85
C VAL A 237 9.89 -22.98 3.09
N ALA A 238 10.77 -23.79 2.51
CA ALA A 238 10.68 -25.25 2.56
C ALA A 238 10.83 -25.81 3.98
N THR A 239 11.71 -25.24 4.81
CA THR A 239 12.04 -25.74 6.15
C THR A 239 11.49 -24.87 7.28
N GLY A 240 11.32 -23.56 7.02
CA GLY A 240 11.01 -22.55 8.04
C GLY A 240 12.24 -22.08 8.83
N ASN A 241 13.44 -22.51 8.43
CA ASN A 241 14.66 -22.09 9.12
C ASN A 241 14.98 -20.62 8.84
N CYS A 242 15.41 -19.90 9.87
CA CYS A 242 16.02 -18.59 9.72
C CYS A 242 17.42 -18.75 9.11
N LEU A 243 17.58 -18.32 7.88
CA LEU A 243 18.86 -18.39 7.18
C LEU A 243 19.77 -17.23 7.52
N ARG A 244 19.20 -16.03 7.69
CA ARG A 244 19.96 -14.79 7.93
C ARG A 244 19.18 -13.85 8.84
N ILE A 245 19.92 -13.14 9.67
CA ILE A 245 19.47 -11.99 10.44
C ILE A 245 20.14 -10.76 9.84
N LEU A 246 19.36 -9.85 9.28
CA LEU A 246 19.82 -8.60 8.69
C LEU A 246 19.86 -7.55 9.81
N ASN A 247 20.98 -7.51 10.50
CA ASN A 247 21.18 -6.66 11.67
C ASN A 247 22.01 -5.43 11.29
N GLY A 248 21.59 -4.27 11.77
CA GLY A 248 22.32 -3.03 11.52
C GLY A 248 21.48 -1.76 11.61
N HIS A 249 20.16 -1.83 11.39
CA HIS A 249 19.29 -0.70 11.70
C HIS A 249 19.35 -0.37 13.19
N ALA A 250 19.26 0.92 13.50
CA ALA A 250 19.33 1.41 14.88
C ALA A 250 17.94 1.46 15.55
N ASP A 251 16.88 1.26 14.78
CA ASP A 251 15.50 1.33 15.25
C ASP A 251 14.60 0.41 14.43
N THR A 252 13.30 0.40 14.72
CA THR A 252 12.24 -0.38 14.07
C THR A 252 12.43 -0.48 12.55
N VAL A 253 12.33 -1.70 12.01
CA VAL A 253 12.24 -1.93 10.58
C VAL A 253 10.77 -2.06 10.18
N TRP A 254 10.29 -1.09 9.39
CA TRP A 254 8.89 -1.00 9.00
C TRP A 254 8.52 -1.84 7.78
N SER A 255 9.43 -1.89 6.81
CA SER A 255 9.12 -2.44 5.49
C SER A 255 10.28 -3.25 4.94
N VAL A 256 9.96 -4.28 4.17
CA VAL A 256 10.91 -5.13 3.47
C VAL A 256 10.40 -5.46 2.08
N ALA A 257 11.29 -5.44 1.09
CA ALA A 257 10.98 -5.78 -0.29
C ALA A 257 12.13 -6.55 -0.95
N PHE A 258 11.81 -7.60 -1.70
CA PHE A 258 12.77 -8.26 -2.59
C PHE A 258 12.91 -7.50 -3.90
N SER A 259 14.11 -7.46 -4.43
CA SER A 259 14.33 -7.06 -5.82
C SER A 259 13.68 -8.08 -6.77
N PRO A 260 12.96 -7.65 -7.81
CA PRO A 260 12.44 -8.57 -8.82
C PRO A 260 13.50 -9.12 -9.77
N ALA A 261 14.69 -8.50 -9.83
CA ALA A 261 15.75 -8.81 -10.80
C ALA A 261 16.98 -9.45 -10.18
N GLU A 262 17.28 -9.16 -8.91
CA GLU A 262 18.53 -9.58 -8.24
C GLU A 262 18.20 -10.25 -6.90
N ARG A 263 19.17 -11.03 -6.38
CA ARG A 263 19.03 -11.68 -5.06
C ARG A 263 19.39 -10.71 -3.92
N VAL A 264 18.70 -9.60 -3.87
CA VAL A 264 18.87 -8.59 -2.84
C VAL A 264 17.52 -8.24 -2.19
N VAL A 265 17.59 -7.75 -0.97
CA VAL A 265 16.46 -7.29 -0.17
C VAL A 265 16.71 -5.86 0.23
N ALA A 266 15.68 -5.02 0.17
CA ALA A 266 15.70 -3.68 0.73
C ALA A 266 14.83 -3.62 1.99
N THR A 267 15.27 -2.83 2.96
CA THR A 267 14.55 -2.54 4.22
C THR A 267 14.44 -1.04 4.43
N ALA A 268 13.36 -0.58 5.05
CA ALA A 268 13.18 0.81 5.48
C ALA A 268 12.92 0.85 7.00
N SER A 269 13.49 1.85 7.68
CA SER A 269 13.51 1.90 9.14
C SER A 269 13.19 3.28 9.68
N GLU A 270 12.74 3.27 10.94
CA GLU A 270 12.58 4.45 11.80
C GLU A 270 13.89 5.22 12.01
N ASP A 271 15.04 4.58 11.81
CA ASP A 271 16.38 5.21 11.89
C ASP A 271 16.64 6.20 10.71
N ALA A 272 15.62 6.56 9.94
CA ALA A 272 15.67 7.43 8.78
C ALA A 272 16.51 6.89 7.59
N THR A 273 16.87 5.60 7.62
CA THR A 273 17.62 4.97 6.52
C THR A 273 16.83 3.85 5.86
N ALA A 274 17.18 3.58 4.62
CA ALA A 274 16.88 2.30 3.99
C ALA A 274 18.20 1.57 3.71
N ARG A 275 18.14 0.23 3.63
CA ARG A 275 19.34 -0.60 3.44
C ARG A 275 19.10 -1.65 2.39
N ILE A 276 20.17 -2.00 1.66
CA ILE A 276 20.17 -3.07 0.66
C ILE A 276 21.08 -4.18 1.17
N TRP A 277 20.57 -5.41 1.17
CA TRP A 277 21.23 -6.61 1.69
C TRP A 277 21.34 -7.68 0.63
N ASP A 278 22.43 -8.41 0.60
CA ASP A 278 22.57 -9.63 -0.19
C ASP A 278 21.75 -10.76 0.45
N ALA A 279 20.76 -11.27 -0.27
CA ALA A 279 19.85 -12.27 0.26
C ALA A 279 20.52 -13.65 0.47
N SER A 280 21.67 -13.90 -0.12
CA SER A 280 22.38 -15.18 0.03
C SER A 280 23.28 -15.20 1.26
N SER A 281 24.03 -14.13 1.47
CA SER A 281 24.98 -14.01 2.59
C SER A 281 24.39 -13.30 3.82
N GLY A 282 23.39 -12.44 3.64
CA GLY A 282 22.86 -11.52 4.65
C GLY A 282 23.74 -10.28 4.84
N ALA A 283 24.75 -10.08 4.00
CA ALA A 283 25.67 -8.95 4.12
C ALA A 283 25.00 -7.65 3.70
N LEU A 284 25.27 -6.57 4.43
CA LEU A 284 24.89 -5.22 4.07
C LEU A 284 25.68 -4.79 2.81
N ILE A 285 24.96 -4.46 1.74
CA ILE A 285 25.55 -3.95 0.50
C ILE A 285 25.63 -2.43 0.54
N ARG A 286 24.54 -1.77 0.93
CA ARG A 286 24.42 -0.30 0.93
C ARG A 286 23.54 0.19 2.05
N THR A 287 23.85 1.39 2.56
CA THR A 287 22.93 2.23 3.34
C THR A 287 22.49 3.40 2.48
N LEU A 288 21.19 3.62 2.38
CA LEU A 288 20.57 4.71 1.63
C LEU A 288 20.24 5.82 2.63
N GLU A 289 21.15 6.79 2.74
CA GLU A 289 21.09 7.90 3.69
C GLU A 289 20.56 9.16 3.03
N GLY A 290 19.80 9.96 3.79
CA GLY A 290 19.36 11.27 3.34
C GLY A 290 17.99 11.69 3.82
N HIS A 291 17.09 10.75 4.16
CA HIS A 291 15.88 11.11 4.90
C HIS A 291 16.25 11.72 6.24
N THR A 292 15.43 12.67 6.72
CA THR A 292 15.64 13.36 7.99
C THR A 292 14.68 12.90 9.07
N ASP A 293 13.79 11.96 8.73
CA ASP A 293 12.84 11.33 9.64
C ASP A 293 12.53 9.92 9.14
N SER A 294 11.79 9.14 9.91
CA SER A 294 11.45 7.72 9.70
C SER A 294 11.16 7.39 8.24
N ALA A 295 11.82 6.37 7.70
CA ALA A 295 11.49 5.79 6.41
C ALA A 295 10.52 4.61 6.61
N PHE A 296 9.27 4.75 6.15
CA PHE A 296 8.22 3.76 6.39
C PHE A 296 8.11 2.69 5.31
N VAL A 297 8.36 3.06 4.06
CA VAL A 297 8.11 2.18 2.92
C VAL A 297 9.33 2.13 2.02
N VAL A 298 9.62 0.92 1.55
CA VAL A 298 10.58 0.69 0.47
C VAL A 298 9.92 -0.14 -0.63
N ALA A 299 10.09 0.28 -1.87
CA ALA A 299 9.59 -0.44 -3.04
C ALA A 299 10.63 -0.46 -4.16
N TYR A 300 10.69 -1.58 -4.89
CA TYR A 300 11.47 -1.69 -6.13
C TYR A 300 10.63 -1.33 -7.35
N SER A 301 11.26 -0.73 -8.36
CA SER A 301 10.66 -0.65 -9.70
C SER A 301 10.50 -2.05 -10.29
N PRO A 302 9.56 -2.25 -11.24
CA PRO A 302 9.33 -3.57 -11.86
C PRO A 302 10.55 -4.20 -12.52
N ASP A 303 11.50 -3.38 -12.99
CA ASP A 303 12.76 -3.82 -13.58
C ASP A 303 13.90 -4.00 -12.56
N GLY A 304 13.65 -3.70 -11.27
CA GLY A 304 14.60 -3.80 -10.17
C GLY A 304 15.71 -2.74 -10.16
N ARG A 305 15.70 -1.78 -11.09
CA ARG A 305 16.79 -0.79 -11.22
C ARG A 305 16.69 0.36 -10.25
N LEU A 306 15.47 0.71 -9.84
CA LEU A 306 15.20 1.80 -8.93
C LEU A 306 14.58 1.30 -7.63
N ILE A 307 14.87 2.02 -6.57
CA ILE A 307 14.20 1.90 -5.28
C ILE A 307 13.53 3.24 -4.99
N ALA A 308 12.31 3.20 -4.45
CA ALA A 308 11.65 4.35 -3.88
C ALA A 308 11.53 4.15 -2.36
N THR A 309 11.83 5.19 -1.59
CA THR A 309 11.60 5.22 -0.13
C THR A 309 10.72 6.40 0.23
N ALA A 310 9.73 6.17 1.08
CA ALA A 310 8.83 7.20 1.59
C ALA A 310 9.05 7.43 3.08
N SER A 311 8.93 8.69 3.51
CA SER A 311 9.31 9.10 4.84
C SER A 311 8.32 10.09 5.49
N SER A 312 8.38 10.13 6.82
CA SER A 312 7.79 11.19 7.64
C SER A 312 8.33 12.57 7.32
N ASP A 313 9.53 12.68 6.72
CA ASP A 313 10.14 13.95 6.31
C ASP A 313 9.41 14.63 5.15
N THR A 314 8.24 14.11 4.77
CA THR A 314 7.37 14.59 3.69
C THR A 314 7.91 14.34 2.27
N THR A 315 9.06 13.67 2.13
CA THR A 315 9.68 13.41 0.84
C THR A 315 9.64 11.94 0.43
N VAL A 316 9.79 11.71 -0.87
CA VAL A 316 10.14 10.40 -1.42
C VAL A 316 11.49 10.50 -2.08
N ARG A 317 12.36 9.55 -1.84
CA ARG A 317 13.66 9.48 -2.49
C ARG A 317 13.73 8.30 -3.45
N MET A 318 14.33 8.58 -4.59
CA MET A 318 14.58 7.61 -5.65
C MET A 318 16.06 7.26 -5.68
N TRP A 319 16.36 5.97 -5.69
CA TRP A 319 17.73 5.47 -5.63
C TRP A 319 18.01 4.50 -6.78
N GLU A 320 19.21 4.55 -7.34
CA GLU A 320 19.72 3.46 -8.19
C GLU A 320 20.01 2.24 -7.31
N SER A 321 19.36 1.11 -7.57
CA SER A 321 19.49 -0.10 -6.76
C SER A 321 20.94 -0.58 -6.67
N ALA A 322 21.66 -0.66 -7.79
CA ALA A 322 23.03 -1.15 -7.83
C ALA A 322 24.05 -0.22 -7.14
N ALA A 323 23.93 1.11 -7.34
CA ALA A 323 24.88 2.08 -6.81
C ALA A 323 24.51 2.61 -5.41
N GLY A 324 23.24 2.52 -5.02
CA GLY A 324 22.71 3.17 -3.83
C GLY A 324 22.71 4.69 -3.90
N LYS A 325 22.84 5.26 -5.13
CA LYS A 325 22.88 6.69 -5.35
C LYS A 325 21.45 7.26 -5.38
N CYS A 326 21.20 8.29 -4.59
CA CYS A 326 19.98 9.08 -4.70
C CYS A 326 19.98 9.84 -6.03
N THR A 327 19.01 9.56 -6.89
CA THR A 327 18.87 10.19 -8.21
C THR A 327 17.88 11.36 -8.20
N ARG A 328 16.86 11.27 -7.35
CA ARG A 328 15.85 12.32 -7.20
C ARG A 328 15.32 12.35 -5.78
N THR A 329 15.01 13.53 -5.29
CA THR A 329 14.13 13.76 -4.14
C THR A 329 12.84 14.35 -4.67
N LEU A 330 11.71 13.71 -4.39
CA LEU A 330 10.39 14.15 -4.79
C LEU A 330 9.80 14.95 -3.63
N GLU A 331 9.70 16.25 -3.83
CA GLU A 331 9.21 17.21 -2.84
C GLU A 331 7.84 17.76 -3.24
N GLY A 332 7.06 18.14 -2.24
CA GLY A 332 5.78 18.81 -2.48
C GLY A 332 4.66 18.31 -1.57
N HIS A 333 4.72 17.07 -1.04
CA HIS A 333 3.84 16.71 0.07
C HIS A 333 4.15 17.58 1.29
N THR A 334 3.11 17.92 2.06
CA THR A 334 3.23 18.72 3.29
C THR A 334 2.98 17.90 4.56
N GLY A 335 2.70 16.63 4.40
CA GLY A 335 2.55 15.63 5.46
C GLY A 335 3.38 14.39 5.17
N ALA A 336 3.49 13.49 6.14
CA ALA A 336 4.20 12.23 6.00
C ALA A 336 3.73 11.44 4.78
N VAL A 337 4.66 10.85 4.04
CA VAL A 337 4.33 9.99 2.90
C VAL A 337 4.16 8.56 3.39
N SER A 338 2.91 8.07 3.34
CA SER A 338 2.49 6.79 3.90
C SER A 338 2.66 5.60 2.96
N SER A 339 2.66 5.84 1.64
CA SER A 339 2.70 4.76 0.64
C SER A 339 3.33 5.22 -0.66
N VAL A 340 4.00 4.29 -1.34
CA VAL A 340 4.53 4.47 -2.69
C VAL A 340 4.21 3.25 -3.55
N ALA A 341 3.95 3.47 -4.83
CA ALA A 341 3.76 2.41 -5.81
C ALA A 341 4.37 2.80 -7.15
N PHE A 342 5.17 1.91 -7.73
CA PHE A 342 5.60 2.04 -9.13
C PHE A 342 4.51 1.58 -10.09
N SER A 343 4.34 2.29 -11.18
CA SER A 343 3.52 1.81 -12.29
C SER A 343 4.15 0.58 -12.92
N PRO A 344 3.37 -0.47 -13.17
CA PRO A 344 3.90 -1.68 -13.84
C PRO A 344 4.15 -1.49 -15.34
N ALA A 345 3.52 -0.51 -15.97
CA ALA A 345 3.55 -0.31 -17.43
C ALA A 345 4.33 0.96 -17.85
N ASP A 346 4.18 2.03 -17.09
CA ASP A 346 4.74 3.35 -17.41
C ASP A 346 5.81 3.75 -16.41
N ARG A 347 6.69 4.69 -16.83
CA ARG A 347 7.67 5.28 -15.92
C ARG A 347 7.01 6.29 -14.99
N GLN A 348 6.19 5.81 -14.08
CA GLN A 348 5.49 6.63 -13.09
C GLN A 348 5.65 6.03 -11.69
N LEU A 349 5.62 6.91 -10.70
CA LEU A 349 5.51 6.57 -9.29
C LEU A 349 4.27 7.27 -8.73
N ALA A 350 3.49 6.57 -7.93
CA ALA A 350 2.42 7.18 -7.15
C ALA A 350 2.81 7.23 -5.67
N THR A 351 2.36 8.27 -4.98
CA THR A 351 2.59 8.50 -3.54
C THR A 351 1.31 8.89 -2.84
N ALA A 352 1.12 8.44 -1.61
CA ALA A 352 0.04 8.84 -0.71
C ALA A 352 0.61 9.58 0.49
N SER A 353 -0.13 10.54 1.04
CA SER A 353 0.33 11.34 2.17
C SER A 353 -0.80 11.70 3.14
N THR A 354 -0.39 11.95 4.38
CA THR A 354 -1.26 12.50 5.42
C THR A 354 -1.71 13.94 5.13
N ASP A 355 -1.18 14.56 4.05
CA ASP A 355 -1.62 15.88 3.56
C ASP A 355 -2.94 15.83 2.76
N GLU A 356 -3.68 14.71 2.83
CA GLU A 356 -4.96 14.46 2.15
C GLU A 356 -4.83 14.36 0.62
N THR A 357 -3.61 14.26 0.09
CA THR A 357 -3.37 14.15 -1.35
C THR A 357 -2.64 12.85 -1.72
N ALA A 358 -2.84 12.43 -2.95
CA ALA A 358 -1.94 11.52 -3.63
C ALA A 358 -1.28 12.23 -4.81
N ARG A 359 -0.11 11.75 -5.24
CA ARG A 359 0.61 12.35 -6.39
C ARG A 359 1.07 11.27 -7.35
N ILE A 360 1.08 11.61 -8.64
CA ILE A 360 1.68 10.80 -9.70
C ILE A 360 2.87 11.57 -10.26
N TRP A 361 4.04 10.94 -10.23
CA TRP A 361 5.32 11.48 -10.66
C TRP A 361 5.76 10.80 -11.94
N ALA A 362 6.22 11.54 -12.93
CA ALA A 362 6.95 11.01 -14.08
C ALA A 362 8.41 10.71 -13.68
N LEU A 363 8.92 9.53 -14.05
CA LEU A 363 10.26 9.04 -13.72
C LEU A 363 11.25 9.20 -14.87
#